data_68a7d0f2b7abc1e087c2f235ea16fb65
#
_entry.id   68a7d0f2b7abc1e087c2f235ea16fb65
#
_cell.length_a   1.000
_cell.length_b   1.000
_cell.length_c   1.000
_cell.angle_alpha   90.00
_cell.angle_beta   90.00
_cell.angle_gamma   90.00
#
_symmetry.space_group_name_H-M   'P 1'
#
loop_
_entity.id
_entity.type
_entity.pdbx_description
1 polymer ?
#
loop_
_entity_poly.entity_id
_entity_poly.type
_entity_poly.pdbx_seq_one_letter_code
_entity_poly.pdbx_strand_id
1 'polypeptide(L)'
;MLFFVLVVLGLVFRGMSSAERVRLGKAVLAGLLFVKDSIVRPPSGGESFYAALKVRTKWTVCTPGIIAAYIVAFLMLVMGSGHLGDPQTLVEGGGSIGVRTTNGEWWRLFTAMFVHAGVVHLIAEAAGIVQVGLLVERLVGRLAFAVVYIASGVLVGIWNLSLHPVSVHAGAAGAIFGVYGLLLATLLLGVAQRSTLTVPVNVLKSLWPGVAFFVAYNMLTEGLVSEAMQVGLVVGFIGGLLIAVRVISDKPPVRRVFAVSAATVAIVVVLAAPLRGLADVRSEVARLAATEERTAHSYDEAIDRFKRGRAKAEELATIADGIVKELQSLRADLSSLENVPSEHWAMLNKATEYLASRQTSWSLRAEGLRAGRPQTLQRADAAEQLAKAALASAVEYTQQ
;
A
#
# COMPACT_ATOMS: atom_id res chain seq x y z
N MET A 1 -5.66 -2.45 28.90
CA MET A 1 -5.91 -2.33 27.47
C MET A 1 -6.89 -1.19 27.15
N LEU A 2 -8.12 -1.18 27.69
CA LEU A 2 -9.10 -0.11 27.42
C LEU A 2 -8.60 1.30 27.81
N PHE A 3 -7.95 1.44 28.97
CA PHE A 3 -7.38 2.70 29.45
C PHE A 3 -6.29 3.25 28.51
N PHE A 4 -5.41 2.39 28.02
CA PHE A 4 -4.37 2.76 27.06
C PHE A 4 -4.94 3.23 25.74
N VAL A 5 -5.97 2.56 25.23
CA VAL A 5 -6.71 2.97 24.01
C VAL A 5 -7.37 4.34 24.20
N LEU A 6 -7.96 4.61 25.36
CA LEU A 6 -8.59 5.89 25.68
C LEU A 6 -7.58 7.05 25.79
N VAL A 7 -6.39 6.78 26.37
CA VAL A 7 -5.31 7.78 26.45
C VAL A 7 -4.77 8.12 25.06
N VAL A 8 -4.57 7.11 24.22
CA VAL A 8 -4.11 7.29 22.84
C VAL A 8 -5.14 8.05 22.00
N LEU A 9 -6.42 7.70 22.10
CA LEU A 9 -7.51 8.45 21.46
C LEU A 9 -7.53 9.91 21.92
N GLY A 10 -7.29 10.17 23.22
CA GLY A 10 -7.21 11.51 23.77
C GLY A 10 -6.05 12.36 23.20
N LEU A 11 -4.88 11.74 23.01
CA LEU A 11 -3.71 12.40 22.43
C LEU A 11 -3.90 12.71 20.94
N VAL A 12 -4.45 11.77 20.17
CA VAL A 12 -4.80 11.97 18.75
C VAL A 12 -5.82 13.09 18.61
N PHE A 13 -6.86 13.08 19.44
CA PHE A 13 -7.89 14.10 19.45
C PHE A 13 -7.32 15.49 19.77
N ARG A 14 -6.24 15.56 20.52
CA ARG A 14 -5.60 16.83 20.91
C ARG A 14 -4.78 17.45 19.76
N GLY A 15 -4.24 16.64 18.84
CA GLY A 15 -3.48 17.09 17.66
C GLY A 15 -4.33 17.54 16.47
N MET A 16 -5.62 17.20 16.44
CA MET A 16 -6.53 17.51 15.32
C MET A 16 -7.12 18.92 15.41
N SER A 17 -7.43 19.53 14.27
CA SER A 17 -8.21 20.77 14.20
C SER A 17 -9.64 20.56 14.73
N SER A 18 -10.32 21.62 15.18
CA SER A 18 -11.68 21.55 15.71
C SER A 18 -12.70 20.97 14.71
N ALA A 19 -12.54 21.28 13.41
CA ALA A 19 -13.40 20.75 12.35
C ALA A 19 -13.19 19.25 12.11
N GLU A 20 -11.95 18.77 12.15
CA GLU A 20 -11.59 17.35 12.03
C GLU A 20 -12.10 16.55 13.22
N ARG A 21 -11.98 17.08 14.44
CA ARG A 21 -12.52 16.45 15.66
C ARG A 21 -14.03 16.22 15.57
N VAL A 22 -14.77 17.22 15.08
CA VAL A 22 -16.23 17.11 14.93
C VAL A 22 -16.61 16.11 13.85
N ARG A 23 -15.91 16.11 12.71
CA ARG A 23 -16.12 15.12 11.64
C ARG A 23 -15.79 13.70 12.11
N LEU A 24 -14.66 13.53 12.76
CA LEU A 24 -14.22 12.24 13.33
C LEU A 24 -15.21 11.76 14.39
N GLY A 25 -15.62 12.62 15.32
CA GLY A 25 -16.59 12.27 16.38
C GLY A 25 -17.92 11.80 15.80
N LYS A 26 -18.44 12.50 14.78
CA LYS A 26 -19.68 12.10 14.10
C LYS A 26 -19.53 10.79 13.33
N ALA A 27 -18.43 10.60 12.62
CA ALA A 27 -18.17 9.37 11.86
C ALA A 27 -17.96 8.15 12.78
N VAL A 28 -17.19 8.31 13.85
CA VAL A 28 -16.99 7.26 14.86
C VAL A 28 -18.30 6.92 15.56
N LEU A 29 -19.09 7.92 15.97
CA LEU A 29 -20.38 7.68 16.61
C LEU A 29 -21.35 6.97 15.66
N ALA A 30 -21.44 7.41 14.40
CA ALA A 30 -22.26 6.74 13.38
C ALA A 30 -21.81 5.30 13.15
N GLY A 31 -20.51 5.06 13.04
CA GLY A 31 -19.93 3.72 12.91
C GLY A 31 -20.23 2.83 14.13
N LEU A 32 -20.05 3.36 15.35
CA LEU A 32 -20.35 2.61 16.58
C LEU A 32 -21.84 2.31 16.74
N LEU A 33 -22.72 3.25 16.40
CA LEU A 33 -24.17 3.02 16.41
C LEU A 33 -24.58 1.98 15.36
N PHE A 34 -24.01 2.05 14.18
CA PHE A 34 -24.21 1.06 13.11
C PHE A 34 -23.75 -0.33 13.55
N VAL A 35 -22.54 -0.46 14.10
CA VAL A 35 -22.01 -1.73 14.62
C VAL A 35 -22.86 -2.25 15.78
N LYS A 36 -23.25 -1.40 16.72
CA LYS A 36 -24.11 -1.76 17.84
C LYS A 36 -25.47 -2.28 17.36
N ASP A 37 -26.14 -1.57 16.48
CA ASP A 37 -27.45 -2.00 15.95
C ASP A 37 -27.34 -3.28 15.14
N SER A 38 -26.25 -3.47 14.41
CA SER A 38 -25.98 -4.67 13.61
C SER A 38 -25.70 -5.91 14.46
N ILE A 39 -25.07 -5.74 15.63
CA ILE A 39 -24.74 -6.85 16.54
C ILE A 39 -25.93 -7.20 17.45
N VAL A 40 -26.68 -6.19 17.88
CA VAL A 40 -27.70 -6.34 18.94
C VAL A 40 -29.07 -6.74 18.42
N ARG A 41 -29.43 -6.35 17.20
CA ARG A 41 -30.76 -6.65 16.63
C ARG A 41 -30.64 -7.59 15.45
N PRO A 42 -30.90 -8.93 15.64
CA PRO A 42 -31.11 -9.78 14.49
C PRO A 42 -32.31 -9.24 13.71
N PRO A 43 -32.24 -9.25 12.36
CA PRO A 43 -33.36 -8.80 11.53
C PRO A 43 -34.60 -9.61 11.86
N SER A 44 -35.75 -8.93 11.95
CA SER A 44 -37.03 -9.60 12.15
C SER A 44 -37.27 -10.68 11.10
N GLY A 45 -37.61 -11.90 11.54
CA GLY A 45 -37.77 -13.07 10.67
C GLY A 45 -36.52 -13.89 10.40
N GLY A 46 -35.37 -13.54 11.02
CA GLY A 46 -34.12 -14.32 10.95
C GLY A 46 -33.78 -15.09 12.24
N GLU A 47 -34.61 -15.04 13.25
CA GLU A 47 -34.31 -15.52 14.62
C GLU A 47 -33.96 -17.01 14.66
N SER A 48 -34.74 -17.86 13.99
CA SER A 48 -34.50 -19.32 13.89
C SER A 48 -33.18 -19.63 13.15
N PHE A 49 -32.90 -18.87 12.08
CA PHE A 49 -31.67 -18.99 11.32
C PHE A 49 -30.43 -18.61 12.18
N TYR A 50 -30.47 -17.47 12.87
CA TYR A 50 -29.39 -17.08 13.75
C TYR A 50 -29.23 -18.01 14.96
N ALA A 51 -30.31 -18.60 15.48
CA ALA A 51 -30.23 -19.61 16.51
C ALA A 51 -29.51 -20.87 15.99
N ALA A 52 -29.83 -21.36 14.80
CA ALA A 52 -29.14 -22.49 14.18
C ALA A 52 -27.65 -22.18 13.93
N LEU A 53 -27.31 -20.97 13.47
CA LEU A 53 -25.91 -20.54 13.29
C LEU A 53 -25.14 -20.48 14.63
N LYS A 54 -25.78 -20.04 15.72
CA LYS A 54 -25.15 -20.03 17.06
C LYS A 54 -24.83 -21.42 17.58
N VAL A 55 -25.66 -22.41 17.30
CA VAL A 55 -25.38 -23.82 17.64
C VAL A 55 -24.15 -24.31 16.87
N ARG A 56 -24.05 -23.94 15.60
CA ARG A 56 -22.95 -24.36 14.71
C ARG A 56 -21.60 -23.69 15.08
N THR A 57 -21.60 -22.39 15.29
CA THR A 57 -20.42 -21.61 15.69
C THR A 57 -20.79 -20.70 16.85
N LYS A 58 -20.55 -21.17 18.07
CA LYS A 58 -20.97 -20.50 19.32
C LYS A 58 -20.42 -19.08 19.41
N TRP A 59 -19.15 -18.89 19.05
CA TRP A 59 -18.44 -17.61 19.16
C TRP A 59 -17.80 -17.26 17.82
N THR A 60 -18.00 -16.03 17.36
CA THR A 60 -17.22 -15.39 16.30
C THR A 60 -16.02 -14.70 16.94
N VAL A 61 -14.83 -14.97 16.45
CA VAL A 61 -13.55 -14.45 16.98
C VAL A 61 -12.75 -13.77 15.88
N CYS A 62 -12.81 -14.29 14.64
CA CYS A 62 -12.01 -13.78 13.55
C CYS A 62 -12.45 -12.35 13.15
N THR A 63 -13.74 -12.14 12.93
CA THR A 63 -14.25 -10.81 12.54
C THR A 63 -13.96 -9.73 13.59
N PRO A 64 -14.27 -9.91 14.90
CA PRO A 64 -13.87 -8.94 15.92
C PRO A 64 -12.36 -8.79 16.05
N GLY A 65 -11.59 -9.87 15.87
CA GLY A 65 -10.14 -9.84 15.90
C GLY A 65 -9.53 -9.01 14.77
N ILE A 66 -10.08 -9.13 13.55
CA ILE A 66 -9.69 -8.34 12.38
C ILE A 66 -9.96 -6.85 12.64
N ILE A 67 -11.14 -6.50 13.15
CA ILE A 67 -11.48 -5.10 13.46
C ILE A 67 -10.56 -4.55 14.56
N ALA A 68 -10.28 -5.34 15.59
CA ALA A 68 -9.32 -4.95 16.61
C ALA A 68 -7.92 -4.72 16.04
N ALA A 69 -7.47 -5.57 15.10
CA ALA A 69 -6.20 -5.41 14.42
C ALA A 69 -6.17 -4.14 13.55
N TYR A 70 -7.26 -3.81 12.83
CA TYR A 70 -7.39 -2.54 12.10
C TYR A 70 -7.21 -1.33 13.02
N ILE A 71 -7.92 -1.34 14.15
CA ILE A 71 -7.85 -0.23 15.12
C ILE A 71 -6.44 -0.10 15.69
N VAL A 72 -5.81 -1.23 16.08
CA VAL A 72 -4.45 -1.23 16.64
C VAL A 72 -3.43 -0.73 15.62
N ALA A 73 -3.46 -1.24 14.39
CA ALA A 73 -2.56 -0.81 13.33
C ALA A 73 -2.74 0.68 13.00
N PHE A 74 -3.99 1.14 12.93
CA PHE A 74 -4.31 2.55 12.69
C PHE A 74 -3.80 3.47 13.83
N LEU A 75 -3.97 3.06 15.07
CA LEU A 75 -3.45 3.82 16.22
C LEU A 75 -1.91 3.86 16.22
N MET A 76 -1.25 2.76 15.89
CA MET A 76 0.21 2.73 15.75
C MET A 76 0.68 3.69 14.66
N LEU A 77 -0.01 3.72 13.50
CA LEU A 77 0.30 4.62 12.39
C LEU A 77 0.18 6.09 12.81
N VAL A 78 -0.92 6.47 13.46
CA VAL A 78 -1.17 7.83 13.95
C VAL A 78 -0.14 8.25 14.99
N MET A 79 0.30 7.34 15.85
CA MET A 79 1.32 7.63 16.88
C MET A 79 2.72 7.80 16.29
N GLY A 80 3.02 7.15 15.16
CA GLY A 80 4.37 7.11 14.60
C GLY A 80 4.77 8.38 13.83
N SER A 81 3.92 8.93 12.99
CA SER A 81 4.33 9.96 12.02
C SER A 81 3.42 11.17 11.89
N GLY A 82 2.20 11.08 12.31
CA GLY A 82 1.26 12.19 12.32
C GLY A 82 0.61 12.58 10.97
N HIS A 83 1.10 12.14 9.84
CA HIS A 83 0.54 12.47 8.52
C HIS A 83 -0.10 11.24 7.86
N LEU A 84 -1.39 11.04 8.15
CA LEU A 84 -2.21 10.00 7.51
C LEU A 84 -2.39 10.31 6.01
N GLY A 85 -2.21 9.31 5.17
CA GLY A 85 -2.37 9.46 3.73
C GLY A 85 -1.07 9.73 2.96
N ASP A 86 0.03 10.06 3.66
CA ASP A 86 1.33 10.12 3.03
C ASP A 86 1.82 8.71 2.68
N PRO A 87 2.23 8.46 1.42
CA PRO A 87 2.69 7.14 0.97
C PRO A 87 3.84 6.57 1.81
N GLN A 88 4.80 7.40 2.22
CA GLN A 88 5.92 6.95 3.03
C GLN A 88 5.46 6.48 4.42
N THR A 89 4.57 7.23 5.05
CA THR A 89 3.94 6.86 6.32
C THR A 89 3.24 5.51 6.24
N LEU A 90 2.50 5.26 5.16
CA LEU A 90 1.81 3.98 4.96
C LEU A 90 2.80 2.82 4.79
N VAL A 91 3.90 3.03 4.06
CA VAL A 91 4.98 2.03 3.91
C VAL A 91 5.67 1.74 5.23
N GLU A 92 5.98 2.75 6.04
CA GLU A 92 6.57 2.59 7.37
C GLU A 92 5.62 1.85 8.33
N GLY A 93 4.31 2.10 8.20
CA GLY A 93 3.27 1.41 8.94
C GLY A 93 3.01 -0.05 8.51
N GLY A 94 3.69 -0.55 7.49
CA GLY A 94 3.54 -1.92 7.01
C GLY A 94 2.77 -2.07 5.71
N GLY A 95 2.47 -0.96 5.02
CA GLY A 95 1.93 -0.96 3.65
C GLY A 95 2.90 -1.60 2.66
N SER A 96 2.36 -2.15 1.58
CA SER A 96 3.11 -2.88 0.56
C SER A 96 3.52 -1.94 -0.58
N ILE A 97 4.78 -2.01 -0.97
CA ILE A 97 5.32 -1.38 -2.18
C ILE A 97 6.33 -2.35 -2.82
N GLY A 98 6.37 -2.43 -4.16
CA GLY A 98 7.14 -3.44 -4.87
C GLY A 98 8.58 -3.53 -4.39
N VAL A 99 9.32 -2.44 -4.46
CA VAL A 99 10.74 -2.39 -4.10
C VAL A 99 11.07 -2.97 -2.73
N ARG A 100 10.27 -2.70 -1.70
CA ARG A 100 10.53 -3.24 -0.35
C ARG A 100 9.98 -4.64 -0.18
N THR A 101 8.75 -4.85 -0.65
CA THR A 101 8.04 -6.13 -0.49
C THR A 101 8.79 -7.25 -1.19
N THR A 102 9.22 -7.03 -2.45
CA THR A 102 9.84 -8.09 -3.26
C THR A 102 11.34 -8.27 -2.97
N ASN A 103 11.97 -7.33 -2.28
CA ASN A 103 13.38 -7.38 -1.88
C ASN A 103 13.57 -7.85 -0.42
N GLY A 104 12.64 -8.65 0.10
CA GLY A 104 12.81 -9.33 1.40
C GLY A 104 11.71 -9.09 2.42
N GLU A 105 10.90 -8.02 2.26
CA GLU A 105 9.84 -7.68 3.21
C GLU A 105 8.47 -8.28 2.80
N TRP A 106 8.42 -9.55 2.37
CA TRP A 106 7.22 -10.25 1.89
C TRP A 106 6.05 -10.25 2.89
N TRP A 107 6.35 -10.10 4.18
CA TRP A 107 5.36 -9.95 5.24
C TRP A 107 4.43 -8.76 5.01
N ARG A 108 4.83 -7.77 4.19
CA ARG A 108 4.03 -6.60 3.83
C ARG A 108 2.77 -6.95 3.05
N LEU A 109 2.76 -8.06 2.30
CA LEU A 109 1.53 -8.56 1.67
C LEU A 109 0.43 -8.87 2.69
N PHE A 110 0.82 -9.28 3.90
CA PHE A 110 -0.11 -9.55 4.99
C PHE A 110 -0.43 -8.28 5.79
N THR A 111 0.57 -7.50 6.19
CA THR A 111 0.36 -6.33 7.05
C THR A 111 -0.35 -5.20 6.35
N ALA A 112 -0.17 -5.04 5.04
CA ALA A 112 -0.86 -4.03 4.24
C ALA A 112 -2.38 -4.08 4.38
N MET A 113 -2.96 -5.27 4.60
CA MET A 113 -4.40 -5.44 4.85
C MET A 113 -4.90 -4.77 6.13
N PHE A 114 -4.01 -4.36 7.03
CA PHE A 114 -4.36 -3.73 8.32
C PHE A 114 -3.98 -2.25 8.36
N VAL A 115 -3.30 -1.74 7.33
CA VAL A 115 -2.87 -0.35 7.23
C VAL A 115 -3.95 0.47 6.51
N HIS A 116 -4.34 1.62 7.09
CA HIS A 116 -5.42 2.44 6.56
C HIS A 116 -4.95 3.90 6.41
N ALA A 117 -5.14 4.47 5.22
CA ALA A 117 -4.71 5.82 4.87
C ALA A 117 -5.47 6.94 5.58
N GLY A 118 -6.54 6.61 6.31
CA GLY A 118 -7.33 7.60 7.05
C GLY A 118 -8.53 7.00 7.75
N VAL A 119 -9.16 7.82 8.59
CA VAL A 119 -10.31 7.39 9.42
C VAL A 119 -11.50 6.96 8.57
N VAL A 120 -11.78 7.64 7.46
CA VAL A 120 -12.91 7.31 6.58
C VAL A 120 -12.67 5.96 5.92
N HIS A 121 -11.45 5.69 5.48
CA HIS A 121 -11.01 4.41 4.93
C HIS A 121 -11.22 3.27 5.95
N LEU A 122 -10.70 3.45 7.18
CA LEU A 122 -10.87 2.50 8.26
C LEU A 122 -12.36 2.20 8.56
N ILE A 123 -13.21 3.23 8.63
CA ILE A 123 -14.64 3.05 8.90
C ILE A 123 -15.35 2.35 7.75
N ALA A 124 -15.03 2.67 6.50
CA ALA A 124 -15.62 2.03 5.34
C ALA A 124 -15.32 0.52 5.30
N GLU A 125 -14.06 0.15 5.53
CA GLU A 125 -13.66 -1.25 5.57
C GLU A 125 -14.22 -2.00 6.78
N ALA A 126 -14.21 -1.38 7.96
CA ALA A 126 -14.84 -1.94 9.14
C ALA A 126 -16.35 -2.17 8.94
N ALA A 127 -17.07 -1.21 8.33
CA ALA A 127 -18.48 -1.37 8.00
C ALA A 127 -18.71 -2.50 6.97
N GLY A 128 -17.82 -2.61 5.97
CA GLY A 128 -17.86 -3.68 4.97
C GLY A 128 -17.72 -5.08 5.56
N ILE A 129 -16.83 -5.26 6.53
CA ILE A 129 -16.54 -6.59 7.09
C ILE A 129 -17.44 -6.99 8.25
N VAL A 130 -17.92 -6.05 9.09
CA VAL A 130 -18.60 -6.39 10.36
C VAL A 130 -19.79 -7.31 10.13
N GLN A 131 -20.79 -6.88 9.39
CA GLN A 131 -22.03 -7.64 9.25
C GLN A 131 -21.85 -8.91 8.43
N VAL A 132 -21.19 -8.80 7.29
CA VAL A 132 -20.96 -9.92 6.40
C VAL A 132 -19.99 -10.92 7.04
N GLY A 133 -18.92 -10.43 7.68
CA GLY A 133 -17.95 -11.27 8.35
C GLY A 133 -18.55 -12.08 9.50
N LEU A 134 -19.34 -11.44 10.38
CA LEU A 134 -20.04 -12.15 11.47
C LEU A 134 -20.98 -13.25 10.96
N LEU A 135 -21.66 -13.01 9.85
CA LEU A 135 -22.55 -14.00 9.22
C LEU A 135 -21.73 -15.14 8.60
N VAL A 136 -20.76 -14.81 7.76
CA VAL A 136 -19.98 -15.80 7.00
C VAL A 136 -19.09 -16.63 7.93
N GLU A 137 -18.47 -16.03 8.94
CA GLU A 137 -17.70 -16.76 9.96
C GLU A 137 -18.54 -17.83 10.67
N ARG A 138 -19.83 -17.53 10.95
CA ARG A 138 -20.75 -18.54 11.52
C ARG A 138 -21.15 -19.60 10.52
N LEU A 139 -21.35 -19.24 9.25
CA LEU A 139 -21.74 -20.16 8.19
C LEU A 139 -20.64 -21.17 7.87
N VAL A 140 -19.40 -20.71 7.64
CA VAL A 140 -18.31 -21.57 7.16
C VAL A 140 -17.34 -22.00 8.27
N GLY A 141 -17.43 -21.41 9.45
CA GLY A 141 -16.50 -21.64 10.56
C GLY A 141 -15.25 -20.75 10.50
N ARG A 142 -14.60 -20.60 11.65
CA ARG A 142 -13.49 -19.65 11.87
C ARG A 142 -12.31 -19.86 10.92
N LEU A 143 -11.84 -21.13 10.80
CA LEU A 143 -10.66 -21.45 10.02
C LEU A 143 -10.86 -21.18 8.52
N ALA A 144 -12.00 -21.63 7.97
CA ALA A 144 -12.33 -21.39 6.58
C ALA A 144 -12.48 -19.90 6.26
N PHE A 145 -13.15 -19.16 7.15
CA PHE A 145 -13.29 -17.71 7.04
C PHE A 145 -11.93 -17.01 7.04
N ALA A 146 -11.06 -17.31 8.02
CA ALA A 146 -9.75 -16.69 8.15
C ALA A 146 -8.86 -16.99 6.93
N VAL A 147 -8.86 -18.24 6.46
CA VAL A 147 -8.06 -18.62 5.29
C VAL A 147 -8.53 -17.91 4.03
N VAL A 148 -9.82 -17.79 3.77
CA VAL A 148 -10.31 -17.09 2.57
C VAL A 148 -10.03 -15.59 2.69
N TYR A 149 -10.23 -14.99 3.86
CA TYR A 149 -9.92 -13.58 4.10
C TYR A 149 -8.44 -13.27 3.80
N ILE A 150 -7.52 -14.06 4.40
CA ILE A 150 -6.08 -13.86 4.21
C ILE A 150 -5.68 -14.17 2.77
N ALA A 151 -6.15 -15.27 2.18
CA ALA A 151 -5.84 -15.66 0.82
C ALA A 151 -6.25 -14.57 -0.18
N SER A 152 -7.47 -14.05 -0.06
CA SER A 152 -7.97 -12.99 -0.94
C SER A 152 -7.16 -11.71 -0.80
N GLY A 153 -6.85 -11.28 0.41
CA GLY A 153 -6.05 -10.06 0.63
C GLY A 153 -4.62 -10.18 0.12
N VAL A 154 -3.97 -11.31 0.39
CA VAL A 154 -2.59 -11.56 -0.08
C VAL A 154 -2.53 -11.70 -1.61
N LEU A 155 -3.48 -12.40 -2.23
CA LEU A 155 -3.53 -12.56 -3.69
C LEU A 155 -3.86 -11.24 -4.39
N VAL A 156 -4.72 -10.40 -3.84
CA VAL A 156 -4.95 -9.05 -4.35
C VAL A 156 -3.68 -8.20 -4.18
N GLY A 157 -3.01 -8.29 -3.03
CA GLY A 157 -1.77 -7.56 -2.78
C GLY A 157 -0.67 -7.89 -3.79
N ILE A 158 -0.41 -9.18 -4.06
CA ILE A 158 0.61 -9.58 -5.06
C ILE A 158 0.17 -9.24 -6.48
N TRP A 159 -1.11 -9.34 -6.80
CA TRP A 159 -1.67 -8.93 -8.08
C TRP A 159 -1.43 -7.43 -8.33
N ASN A 160 -1.77 -6.59 -7.35
CA ASN A 160 -1.53 -5.14 -7.40
C ASN A 160 -0.04 -4.81 -7.60
N LEU A 161 0.85 -5.47 -6.86
CA LEU A 161 2.30 -5.29 -7.04
C LEU A 161 2.78 -5.70 -8.44
N SER A 162 2.11 -6.68 -9.08
CA SER A 162 2.45 -7.12 -10.43
C SER A 162 2.10 -6.07 -11.48
N LEU A 163 1.06 -5.28 -11.25
CA LEU A 163 0.58 -4.25 -12.18
C LEU A 163 1.14 -2.86 -11.85
N HIS A 164 1.28 -2.56 -10.56
CA HIS A 164 1.66 -1.24 -10.04
C HIS A 164 2.79 -1.35 -9.00
N PRO A 165 4.00 -1.81 -9.40
CA PRO A 165 5.09 -2.10 -8.46
C PRO A 165 5.60 -0.87 -7.70
N VAL A 166 5.37 0.33 -8.20
CA VAL A 166 5.82 1.58 -7.58
C VAL A 166 4.77 2.26 -6.70
N SER A 167 3.54 1.77 -6.74
CA SER A 167 2.43 2.31 -5.95
C SER A 167 2.39 1.68 -4.56
N VAL A 168 2.01 2.48 -3.57
CA VAL A 168 1.79 1.98 -2.20
C VAL A 168 0.41 1.36 -2.10
N HIS A 169 0.35 0.10 -1.68
CA HIS A 169 -0.89 -0.62 -1.44
C HIS A 169 -1.12 -0.80 0.06
N ALA A 170 -2.30 -0.35 0.53
CA ALA A 170 -2.73 -0.42 1.93
C ALA A 170 -4.25 -0.49 1.99
N GLY A 171 -4.79 -1.34 2.86
CA GLY A 171 -6.21 -1.57 3.05
C GLY A 171 -6.61 -3.04 2.87
N ALA A 172 -7.79 -3.39 3.36
CA ALA A 172 -8.33 -4.74 3.34
C ALA A 172 -9.39 -4.96 2.26
N ALA A 173 -9.58 -4.03 1.33
CA ALA A 173 -10.65 -4.09 0.34
C ALA A 173 -10.68 -5.45 -0.39
N GLY A 174 -9.53 -5.95 -0.85
CA GLY A 174 -9.42 -7.25 -1.51
C GLY A 174 -9.84 -8.43 -0.63
N ALA A 175 -9.47 -8.41 0.66
CA ALA A 175 -9.86 -9.43 1.62
C ALA A 175 -11.38 -9.39 1.91
N ILE A 176 -11.97 -8.19 2.03
CA ILE A 176 -13.40 -8.00 2.27
C ILE A 176 -14.23 -8.44 1.06
N PHE A 177 -13.81 -8.06 -0.16
CA PHE A 177 -14.44 -8.58 -1.38
C PHE A 177 -14.29 -10.09 -1.47
N GLY A 178 -13.19 -10.68 -0.99
CA GLY A 178 -13.03 -12.12 -0.85
C GLY A 178 -14.08 -12.75 0.07
N VAL A 179 -14.40 -12.10 1.19
CA VAL A 179 -15.51 -12.56 2.07
C VAL A 179 -16.87 -12.45 1.38
N TYR A 180 -17.07 -11.42 0.54
CA TYR A 180 -18.29 -11.31 -0.28
C TYR A 180 -18.38 -12.43 -1.32
N GLY A 181 -17.25 -12.76 -1.98
CA GLY A 181 -17.16 -13.92 -2.87
C GLY A 181 -17.48 -15.23 -2.17
N LEU A 182 -16.95 -15.43 -0.95
CA LEU A 182 -17.26 -16.59 -0.11
C LEU A 182 -18.74 -16.64 0.26
N LEU A 183 -19.37 -15.51 0.59
CA LEU A 183 -20.82 -15.45 0.82
C LEU A 183 -21.59 -15.86 -0.44
N LEU A 184 -21.24 -15.32 -1.62
CA LEU A 184 -21.89 -15.69 -2.88
C LEU A 184 -21.76 -17.18 -3.18
N ALA A 185 -20.60 -17.78 -2.96
CA ALA A 185 -20.39 -19.22 -3.11
C ALA A 185 -21.29 -20.04 -2.16
N THR A 186 -21.39 -19.60 -0.89
CA THR A 186 -22.25 -20.28 0.10
C THR A 186 -23.73 -20.15 -0.24
N LEU A 187 -24.18 -19.01 -0.76
CA LEU A 187 -25.54 -18.79 -1.22
C LEU A 187 -25.86 -19.69 -2.42
N LEU A 188 -24.99 -19.74 -3.42
CA LEU A 188 -25.16 -20.58 -4.61
C LEU A 188 -25.28 -22.05 -4.23
N LEU A 189 -24.36 -22.55 -3.40
CA LEU A 189 -24.35 -23.93 -2.93
C LEU A 189 -25.57 -24.22 -2.05
N GLY A 190 -26.02 -23.27 -1.23
CA GLY A 190 -27.21 -23.38 -0.40
C GLY A 190 -28.47 -23.62 -1.22
N VAL A 191 -28.64 -22.85 -2.29
CA VAL A 191 -29.76 -23.01 -3.23
C VAL A 191 -29.65 -24.34 -4.01
N ALA A 192 -28.46 -24.61 -4.57
CA ALA A 192 -28.24 -25.82 -5.39
C ALA A 192 -28.48 -27.13 -4.62
N GLN A 193 -28.14 -27.15 -3.33
CA GLN A 193 -28.23 -28.33 -2.47
C GLN A 193 -29.53 -28.37 -1.63
N ARG A 194 -30.44 -27.40 -1.82
CA ARG A 194 -31.70 -27.27 -1.06
C ARG A 194 -31.49 -27.35 0.46
N SER A 195 -30.46 -26.65 0.93
CA SER A 195 -30.06 -26.70 2.33
C SER A 195 -31.06 -26.05 3.28
N THR A 196 -31.18 -26.59 4.48
CA THR A 196 -31.95 -25.99 5.59
C THR A 196 -31.27 -24.72 6.14
N LEU A 197 -29.97 -24.46 5.82
CA LEU A 197 -29.21 -23.28 6.22
C LEU A 197 -29.13 -22.23 5.12
N THR A 198 -30.08 -22.19 4.19
CA THR A 198 -30.16 -21.10 3.19
C THR A 198 -30.39 -19.78 3.91
N VAL A 199 -29.55 -18.78 3.59
CA VAL A 199 -29.62 -17.44 4.22
C VAL A 199 -30.94 -16.77 3.84
N PRO A 200 -31.78 -16.39 4.80
CA PRO A 200 -33.09 -15.77 4.48
C PRO A 200 -32.91 -14.42 3.78
N VAL A 201 -33.79 -14.07 2.88
CA VAL A 201 -33.74 -12.80 2.12
C VAL A 201 -33.74 -11.58 3.04
N ASN A 202 -34.47 -11.64 4.18
CA ASN A 202 -34.49 -10.54 5.16
C ASN A 202 -33.11 -10.32 5.80
N VAL A 203 -32.34 -11.39 6.04
CA VAL A 203 -30.96 -11.31 6.52
C VAL A 203 -30.07 -10.67 5.45
N LEU A 204 -30.20 -11.06 4.18
CA LEU A 204 -29.43 -10.43 3.08
C LEU A 204 -29.77 -8.95 2.93
N LYS A 205 -31.05 -8.59 3.04
CA LYS A 205 -31.46 -7.18 3.00
C LYS A 205 -30.85 -6.35 4.14
N SER A 206 -30.64 -6.93 5.32
CA SER A 206 -30.01 -6.20 6.45
C SER A 206 -28.51 -5.95 6.25
N LEU A 207 -27.83 -6.71 5.39
CA LEU A 207 -26.42 -6.49 5.07
C LEU A 207 -26.21 -5.32 4.11
N TRP A 208 -27.24 -4.97 3.32
CA TRP A 208 -27.14 -4.03 2.22
C TRP A 208 -26.56 -2.66 2.59
N PRO A 209 -26.93 -1.99 3.72
CA PRO A 209 -26.39 -0.66 4.01
C PRO A 209 -24.87 -0.65 4.17
N GLY A 210 -24.29 -1.64 4.87
CA GLY A 210 -22.85 -1.75 5.06
C GLY A 210 -22.13 -2.12 3.77
N VAL A 211 -22.69 -3.06 3.02
CA VAL A 211 -22.15 -3.46 1.70
C VAL A 211 -22.19 -2.29 0.73
N ALA A 212 -23.32 -1.57 0.63
CA ALA A 212 -23.46 -0.44 -0.26
C ALA A 212 -22.51 0.69 0.08
N PHE A 213 -22.35 1.01 1.38
CA PHE A 213 -21.41 2.04 1.83
C PHE A 213 -19.97 1.67 1.49
N PHE A 214 -19.55 0.43 1.76
CA PHE A 214 -18.21 -0.05 1.45
C PHE A 214 -17.94 -0.06 -0.06
N VAL A 215 -18.87 -0.60 -0.86
CA VAL A 215 -18.73 -0.63 -2.32
C VAL A 215 -18.68 0.78 -2.89
N ALA A 216 -19.60 1.68 -2.46
CA ALA A 216 -19.60 3.06 -2.93
C ALA A 216 -18.30 3.80 -2.56
N TYR A 217 -17.75 3.57 -1.36
CA TYR A 217 -16.47 4.13 -0.97
C TYR A 217 -15.35 3.67 -1.91
N ASN A 218 -15.23 2.36 -2.16
CA ASN A 218 -14.21 1.83 -3.07
C ASN A 218 -14.39 2.34 -4.51
N MET A 219 -15.62 2.43 -5.01
CA MET A 219 -15.90 3.00 -6.34
C MET A 219 -15.48 4.47 -6.46
N LEU A 220 -15.60 5.24 -5.38
CA LEU A 220 -15.21 6.66 -5.36
C LEU A 220 -13.69 6.85 -5.23
N THR A 221 -12.99 5.94 -4.58
CA THR A 221 -11.54 6.05 -4.31
C THR A 221 -10.68 5.33 -5.34
N GLU A 222 -11.12 4.18 -5.83
CA GLU A 222 -10.36 3.30 -6.72
C GLU A 222 -10.99 3.17 -8.13
N GLY A 223 -12.14 3.80 -8.35
CA GLY A 223 -12.89 3.72 -9.61
C GLY A 223 -13.99 2.66 -9.60
N LEU A 224 -14.82 2.69 -10.66
CA LEU A 224 -16.05 1.89 -10.78
C LEU A 224 -15.84 0.38 -10.64
N VAL A 225 -14.70 -0.12 -11.08
CA VAL A 225 -14.35 -1.55 -11.03
C VAL A 225 -12.90 -1.67 -10.62
N SER A 226 -12.64 -1.70 -9.31
CA SER A 226 -11.28 -1.82 -8.80
C SER A 226 -10.77 -3.26 -8.94
N GLU A 227 -9.45 -3.40 -9.06
CA GLU A 227 -8.78 -4.71 -9.10
C GLU A 227 -9.01 -5.48 -7.81
N ALA A 228 -9.01 -4.78 -6.67
CA ALA A 228 -9.32 -5.36 -5.37
C ALA A 228 -10.72 -6.02 -5.37
N MET A 229 -11.71 -5.36 -5.98
CA MET A 229 -13.06 -5.91 -6.11
C MET A 229 -13.09 -7.16 -7.00
N GLN A 230 -12.50 -7.08 -8.20
CA GLN A 230 -12.55 -8.19 -9.17
C GLN A 230 -11.80 -9.42 -8.64
N VAL A 231 -10.53 -9.26 -8.32
CA VAL A 231 -9.67 -10.37 -7.88
C VAL A 231 -10.15 -10.90 -6.53
N GLY A 232 -10.50 -10.03 -5.58
CA GLY A 232 -11.00 -10.43 -4.27
C GLY A 232 -12.27 -11.26 -4.37
N LEU A 233 -13.28 -10.80 -5.12
CA LEU A 233 -14.53 -11.55 -5.36
C LEU A 233 -14.28 -12.92 -5.99
N VAL A 234 -13.46 -12.99 -7.04
CA VAL A 234 -13.14 -14.24 -7.74
C VAL A 234 -12.41 -15.22 -6.82
N VAL A 235 -11.37 -14.77 -6.13
CA VAL A 235 -10.62 -15.62 -5.19
C VAL A 235 -11.51 -16.14 -4.06
N GLY A 236 -12.31 -15.25 -3.47
CA GLY A 236 -13.24 -15.64 -2.40
C GLY A 236 -14.33 -16.58 -2.88
N PHE A 237 -14.87 -16.38 -4.08
CA PHE A 237 -15.87 -17.25 -4.68
C PHE A 237 -15.31 -18.64 -4.98
N ILE A 238 -14.17 -18.75 -5.65
CA ILE A 238 -13.51 -20.03 -5.94
C ILE A 238 -13.12 -20.73 -4.65
N GLY A 239 -12.47 -20.04 -3.71
CA GLY A 239 -12.13 -20.56 -2.40
C GLY A 239 -13.38 -21.05 -1.65
N GLY A 240 -14.46 -20.30 -1.73
CA GLY A 240 -15.77 -20.66 -1.18
C GLY A 240 -16.35 -21.92 -1.80
N LEU A 241 -16.33 -22.07 -3.11
CA LEU A 241 -16.78 -23.29 -3.80
C LEU A 241 -15.97 -24.51 -3.36
N LEU A 242 -14.65 -24.38 -3.25
CA LEU A 242 -13.75 -25.46 -2.84
C LEU A 242 -13.97 -25.89 -1.38
N ILE A 243 -14.17 -24.93 -0.49
CA ILE A 243 -14.33 -25.16 0.94
C ILE A 243 -15.78 -25.53 1.28
N ALA A 244 -16.75 -24.84 0.70
CA ALA A 244 -18.16 -24.89 1.10
C ALA A 244 -18.97 -26.04 0.50
N VAL A 245 -18.42 -26.85 -0.39
CA VAL A 245 -19.17 -27.97 -1.06
C VAL A 245 -19.89 -28.93 -0.10
N ARG A 246 -19.50 -28.97 1.19
CA ARG A 246 -20.18 -29.74 2.24
C ARG A 246 -20.57 -28.92 3.48
N VAL A 247 -20.37 -27.62 3.46
CA VAL A 247 -20.58 -26.74 4.62
C VAL A 247 -22.05 -26.66 5.05
N ILE A 248 -22.96 -27.09 4.16
CA ILE A 248 -24.39 -27.03 4.40
C ILE A 248 -24.83 -28.10 5.41
N SER A 249 -24.07 -29.18 5.57
CA SER A 249 -24.35 -30.21 6.59
C SER A 249 -23.32 -30.26 7.71
N ASP A 250 -22.03 -30.05 7.42
CA ASP A 250 -20.92 -30.22 8.35
C ASP A 250 -19.86 -29.12 8.25
N LYS A 251 -18.95 -29.04 9.23
CA LYS A 251 -17.78 -28.17 9.16
C LYS A 251 -16.90 -28.55 7.96
N PRO A 252 -16.29 -27.57 7.27
CA PRO A 252 -15.43 -27.86 6.14
C PRO A 252 -14.28 -28.78 6.58
N PRO A 253 -13.95 -29.81 5.81
CA PRO A 253 -12.85 -30.70 6.12
C PRO A 253 -11.55 -29.92 6.10
N VAL A 254 -10.76 -30.01 7.15
CA VAL A 254 -9.50 -29.31 7.36
C VAL A 254 -8.56 -29.47 6.14
N ARG A 255 -8.56 -30.65 5.49
CA ARG A 255 -7.78 -30.91 4.27
C ARG A 255 -8.08 -29.93 3.14
N ARG A 256 -9.32 -29.48 2.96
CA ARG A 256 -9.69 -28.51 1.89
C ARG A 256 -9.22 -27.10 2.23
N VAL A 257 -9.30 -26.74 3.50
CA VAL A 257 -8.77 -25.45 3.98
C VAL A 257 -7.25 -25.40 3.75
N PHE A 258 -6.53 -26.48 4.09
CA PHE A 258 -5.09 -26.58 3.78
C PHE A 258 -4.81 -26.56 2.28
N ALA A 259 -5.63 -27.21 1.46
CA ALA A 259 -5.46 -27.19 0.01
C ALA A 259 -5.60 -25.75 -0.57
N VAL A 260 -6.58 -24.98 -0.10
CA VAL A 260 -6.74 -23.57 -0.49
C VAL A 260 -5.54 -22.75 -0.02
N SER A 261 -5.07 -22.94 1.20
CA SER A 261 -3.86 -22.26 1.70
C SER A 261 -2.62 -22.59 0.87
N ALA A 262 -2.41 -23.87 0.56
CA ALA A 262 -1.28 -24.32 -0.27
C ALA A 262 -1.36 -23.77 -1.69
N ALA A 263 -2.55 -23.76 -2.31
CA ALA A 263 -2.77 -23.15 -3.62
C ALA A 263 -2.49 -21.65 -3.60
N THR A 264 -2.92 -20.91 -2.54
CA THR A 264 -2.61 -19.50 -2.35
C THR A 264 -1.11 -19.25 -2.32
N VAL A 265 -0.38 -20.02 -1.50
CA VAL A 265 1.09 -19.90 -1.40
C VAL A 265 1.74 -20.18 -2.76
N ALA A 266 1.31 -21.24 -3.47
CA ALA A 266 1.85 -21.56 -4.78
C ALA A 266 1.62 -20.44 -5.80
N ILE A 267 0.43 -19.85 -5.85
CA ILE A 267 0.11 -18.72 -6.74
C ILE A 267 0.96 -17.50 -6.37
N VAL A 268 1.10 -17.18 -5.08
CA VAL A 268 1.95 -16.07 -4.63
C VAL A 268 3.39 -16.27 -5.05
N VAL A 269 3.95 -17.46 -4.88
CA VAL A 269 5.33 -17.77 -5.31
C VAL A 269 5.51 -17.59 -6.82
N VAL A 270 4.55 -18.05 -7.62
CA VAL A 270 4.60 -17.90 -9.09
C VAL A 270 4.53 -16.42 -9.49
N LEU A 271 3.60 -15.65 -8.91
CA LEU A 271 3.46 -14.21 -9.21
C LEU A 271 4.62 -13.38 -8.66
N ALA A 272 5.23 -13.82 -7.57
CA ALA A 272 6.38 -13.14 -6.97
C ALA A 272 7.68 -13.33 -7.73
N ALA A 273 7.81 -14.42 -8.50
CA ALA A 273 9.06 -14.76 -9.20
C ALA A 273 9.59 -13.64 -10.11
N PRO A 274 8.77 -13.03 -11.01
CA PRO A 274 9.23 -11.95 -11.88
C PRO A 274 9.43 -10.61 -11.14
N LEU A 275 8.93 -10.47 -9.91
CA LEU A 275 9.01 -9.23 -9.15
C LEU A 275 10.25 -9.17 -8.24
N ARG A 276 11.05 -10.21 -8.18
CA ARG A 276 12.26 -10.24 -7.33
C ARG A 276 13.32 -9.28 -7.86
N GLY A 277 13.97 -8.56 -6.96
CA GLY A 277 15.07 -7.67 -7.30
C GLY A 277 14.61 -6.39 -8.04
N LEU A 278 13.40 -5.91 -7.82
CA LEU A 278 12.97 -4.63 -8.37
C LEU A 278 13.90 -3.50 -7.95
N ALA A 279 14.38 -2.72 -8.92
CA ALA A 279 15.29 -1.61 -8.68
C ALA A 279 14.60 -0.44 -7.97
N ASP A 280 15.26 0.12 -6.96
CA ASP A 280 14.80 1.33 -6.27
C ASP A 280 15.37 2.59 -6.94
N VAL A 281 14.78 2.97 -8.06
CA VAL A 281 15.19 4.17 -8.82
C VAL A 281 15.01 5.44 -7.99
N ARG A 282 14.01 5.51 -7.10
CA ARG A 282 13.76 6.71 -6.29
C ARG A 282 14.88 6.96 -5.29
N SER A 283 15.39 5.91 -4.65
CA SER A 283 16.52 6.05 -3.72
C SER A 283 17.80 6.48 -4.44
N GLU A 284 18.05 5.98 -5.64
CA GLU A 284 19.22 6.39 -6.43
C GLU A 284 19.11 7.83 -6.93
N VAL A 285 17.93 8.28 -7.34
CA VAL A 285 17.70 9.70 -7.70
C VAL A 285 17.81 10.61 -6.48
N ALA A 286 17.34 10.19 -5.31
CA ALA A 286 17.54 10.93 -4.06
C ALA A 286 19.02 11.03 -3.69
N ARG A 287 19.79 9.94 -3.87
CA ARG A 287 21.25 9.92 -3.69
C ARG A 287 21.96 10.88 -4.65
N LEU A 288 21.49 10.94 -5.91
CA LEU A 288 21.98 11.92 -6.90
C LEU A 288 21.75 13.36 -6.40
N ALA A 289 20.54 13.69 -5.95
CA ALA A 289 20.21 15.03 -5.47
C ALA A 289 21.08 15.42 -4.26
N ALA A 290 21.26 14.52 -3.29
CA ALA A 290 22.12 14.76 -2.13
C ALA A 290 23.61 14.94 -2.51
N THR A 291 24.08 14.20 -3.51
CA THR A 291 25.45 14.34 -4.03
C THR A 291 25.66 15.68 -4.73
N GLU A 292 24.68 16.11 -5.55
CA GLU A 292 24.73 17.43 -6.20
C GLU A 292 24.75 18.57 -5.18
N GLU A 293 23.90 18.54 -4.16
CA GLU A 293 23.86 19.55 -3.12
C GLU A 293 25.22 19.64 -2.38
N ARG A 294 25.76 18.50 -1.96
CA ARG A 294 27.04 18.42 -1.27
C ARG A 294 28.20 18.90 -2.14
N THR A 295 28.26 18.50 -3.40
CA THR A 295 29.34 18.87 -4.31
C THR A 295 29.25 20.33 -4.73
N ALA A 296 28.06 20.87 -4.95
CA ALA A 296 27.84 22.28 -5.21
C ALA A 296 28.34 23.15 -4.04
N HIS A 297 27.97 22.81 -2.80
CA HIS A 297 28.40 23.50 -1.61
C HIS A 297 29.94 23.51 -1.47
N SER A 298 30.56 22.34 -1.63
CA SER A 298 32.04 22.21 -1.58
C SER A 298 32.76 23.09 -2.64
N TYR A 299 32.18 23.16 -3.85
CA TYR A 299 32.74 23.99 -4.91
C TYR A 299 32.53 25.49 -4.66
N ASP A 300 31.38 25.89 -4.13
CA ASP A 300 31.10 27.30 -3.78
C ASP A 300 32.02 27.81 -2.67
N GLU A 301 32.32 27.00 -1.65
CA GLU A 301 33.31 27.32 -0.63
C GLU A 301 34.70 27.51 -1.24
N ALA A 302 35.08 26.70 -2.24
CA ALA A 302 36.33 26.83 -2.93
C ALA A 302 36.38 28.11 -3.80
N ILE A 303 35.30 28.45 -4.48
CA ILE A 303 35.16 29.73 -5.21
C ILE A 303 35.37 30.92 -4.26
N ASP A 304 34.79 30.89 -3.07
CA ASP A 304 34.92 31.96 -2.09
C ASP A 304 36.34 32.10 -1.56
N ARG A 305 37.07 31.00 -1.38
CA ARG A 305 38.49 31.02 -1.08
C ARG A 305 39.32 31.62 -2.22
N PHE A 306 39.01 31.25 -3.45
CA PHE A 306 39.65 31.76 -4.65
C PHE A 306 39.45 33.27 -4.81
N LYS A 307 38.22 33.77 -4.67
CA LYS A 307 37.88 35.20 -4.73
C LYS A 307 38.65 36.02 -3.67
N ARG A 308 38.93 35.41 -2.51
CA ARG A 308 39.72 36.03 -1.43
C ARG A 308 41.26 35.87 -1.59
N GLY A 309 41.70 35.31 -2.73
CA GLY A 309 43.12 35.07 -2.99
C GLY A 309 43.74 33.93 -2.16
N ARG A 310 42.93 33.08 -1.55
CA ARG A 310 43.35 31.99 -0.65
C ARG A 310 43.35 30.61 -1.32
N ALA A 311 43.01 30.54 -2.60
CA ALA A 311 43.04 29.32 -3.41
C ALA A 311 43.47 29.65 -4.85
N LYS A 312 44.00 28.65 -5.57
CA LYS A 312 44.40 28.77 -6.98
C LYS A 312 43.35 28.18 -7.89
N ALA A 313 43.34 28.58 -9.18
CA ALA A 313 42.44 28.00 -10.17
C ALA A 313 42.62 26.48 -10.32
N GLU A 314 43.83 25.96 -10.13
CA GLU A 314 44.15 24.53 -10.15
C GLU A 314 43.44 23.75 -9.01
N GLU A 315 43.25 24.36 -7.84
CA GLU A 315 42.51 23.77 -6.73
C GLU A 315 41.05 23.63 -7.08
N LEU A 316 40.42 24.64 -7.69
CA LEU A 316 39.06 24.56 -8.18
C LEU A 316 38.89 23.49 -9.28
N ALA A 317 39.86 23.44 -10.20
CA ALA A 317 39.86 22.41 -11.25
C ALA A 317 39.95 20.99 -10.67
N THR A 318 40.78 20.80 -9.63
CA THR A 318 40.90 19.51 -8.94
C THR A 318 39.59 19.08 -8.24
N ILE A 319 38.91 20.05 -7.60
CA ILE A 319 37.59 19.79 -7.02
C ILE A 319 36.58 19.42 -8.11
N ALA A 320 36.54 20.12 -9.25
CA ALA A 320 35.67 19.81 -10.38
C ALA A 320 35.94 18.40 -10.94
N ASP A 321 37.19 17.96 -11.04
CA ASP A 321 37.54 16.60 -11.45
C ASP A 321 37.06 15.55 -10.42
N GLY A 322 37.13 15.88 -9.13
CA GLY A 322 36.56 15.03 -8.08
C GLY A 322 35.05 14.84 -8.26
N ILE A 323 34.33 15.93 -8.53
CA ILE A 323 32.88 15.90 -8.82
C ILE A 323 32.58 15.05 -10.05
N VAL A 324 33.37 15.20 -11.15
CA VAL A 324 33.20 14.37 -12.35
C VAL A 324 33.28 12.89 -12.02
N LYS A 325 34.25 12.46 -11.20
CA LYS A 325 34.42 11.06 -10.81
C LYS A 325 33.22 10.54 -10.00
N GLU A 326 32.70 11.34 -9.08
CA GLU A 326 31.52 10.97 -8.30
C GLU A 326 30.28 10.83 -9.20
N LEU A 327 30.05 11.78 -10.11
CA LEU A 327 28.94 11.72 -11.06
C LEU A 327 29.09 10.55 -12.06
N GLN A 328 30.33 10.18 -12.44
CA GLN A 328 30.58 8.97 -13.23
C GLN A 328 30.19 7.70 -12.49
N SER A 329 30.53 7.59 -11.20
CA SER A 329 30.13 6.47 -10.37
C SER A 329 28.61 6.37 -10.26
N LEU A 330 27.92 7.46 -9.96
CA LEU A 330 26.46 7.49 -9.90
C LEU A 330 25.80 7.09 -11.23
N ARG A 331 26.36 7.55 -12.34
CA ARG A 331 25.86 7.17 -13.67
C ARG A 331 26.05 5.69 -13.95
N ALA A 332 27.18 5.12 -13.54
CA ALA A 332 27.44 3.68 -13.65
C ALA A 332 26.45 2.89 -12.78
N ASP A 333 26.23 3.32 -11.53
CA ASP A 333 25.25 2.71 -10.62
C ASP A 333 23.85 2.71 -11.24
N LEU A 334 23.35 3.86 -11.74
CA LEU A 334 22.05 3.95 -12.41
C LEU A 334 21.96 3.08 -13.69
N SER A 335 23.05 3.01 -14.46
CA SER A 335 23.09 2.20 -15.70
C SER A 335 23.16 0.70 -15.43
N SER A 336 23.57 0.30 -14.23
CA SER A 336 23.65 -1.10 -13.78
C SER A 336 22.36 -1.62 -13.17
N LEU A 337 21.34 -0.78 -13.01
CA LEU A 337 20.07 -1.18 -12.43
C LEU A 337 19.38 -2.21 -13.35
N GLU A 338 19.15 -3.39 -12.80
CA GLU A 338 18.37 -4.44 -13.44
C GLU A 338 16.92 -4.43 -12.90
N ASN A 339 15.99 -5.01 -13.63
CA ASN A 339 14.59 -5.16 -13.25
C ASN A 339 13.92 -3.82 -12.82
N VAL A 340 14.10 -2.79 -13.64
CA VAL A 340 13.52 -1.46 -13.43
C VAL A 340 12.03 -1.49 -13.79
N PRO A 341 11.12 -1.06 -12.88
CA PRO A 341 9.70 -0.91 -13.21
C PRO A 341 9.47 0.01 -14.40
N SER A 342 8.53 -0.36 -15.29
CA SER A 342 8.22 0.43 -16.49
C SER A 342 7.85 1.88 -16.17
N GLU A 343 7.17 2.10 -15.07
CA GLU A 343 6.75 3.41 -14.55
C GLU A 343 7.95 4.32 -14.19
N HIS A 344 9.10 3.73 -13.87
CA HIS A 344 10.33 4.46 -13.54
C HIS A 344 11.30 4.68 -14.71
N TRP A 345 11.02 4.12 -15.89
CA TRP A 345 11.91 4.29 -17.05
C TRP A 345 12.09 5.77 -17.46
N ALA A 346 11.02 6.55 -17.44
CA ALA A 346 11.10 7.97 -17.76
C ALA A 346 12.01 8.72 -16.77
N MET A 347 11.87 8.45 -15.47
CA MET A 347 12.71 9.02 -14.42
C MET A 347 14.17 8.61 -14.58
N LEU A 348 14.46 7.32 -14.80
CA LEU A 348 15.81 6.79 -14.99
C LEU A 348 16.50 7.42 -16.20
N ASN A 349 15.79 7.53 -17.34
CA ASN A 349 16.32 8.16 -18.56
C ASN A 349 16.66 9.63 -18.31
N LYS A 350 15.78 10.39 -17.65
CA LYS A 350 16.03 11.80 -17.33
C LYS A 350 17.16 11.99 -16.33
N ALA A 351 17.28 11.14 -15.32
CA ALA A 351 18.40 11.17 -14.39
C ALA A 351 19.74 10.88 -15.10
N THR A 352 19.74 9.95 -16.05
CA THR A 352 20.92 9.61 -16.85
C THR A 352 21.32 10.75 -17.80
N GLU A 353 20.35 11.40 -18.46
CA GLU A 353 20.55 12.59 -19.31
C GLU A 353 21.10 13.76 -18.49
N TYR A 354 20.52 14.03 -17.32
CA TYR A 354 21.01 15.01 -16.38
C TYR A 354 22.48 14.77 -16.02
N LEU A 355 22.83 13.56 -15.58
CA LEU A 355 24.21 13.21 -15.21
C LEU A 355 25.19 13.41 -16.37
N ALA A 356 24.82 13.03 -17.60
CA ALA A 356 25.67 13.21 -18.78
C ALA A 356 25.99 14.70 -19.01
N SER A 357 24.98 15.55 -18.93
CA SER A 357 25.12 17.01 -19.09
C SER A 357 25.93 17.64 -17.96
N ARG A 358 25.70 17.21 -16.72
CA ARG A 358 26.48 17.68 -15.55
C ARG A 358 27.94 17.26 -15.60
N GLN A 359 28.25 16.02 -15.97
CA GLN A 359 29.63 15.56 -16.19
C GLN A 359 30.34 16.42 -17.22
N THR A 360 29.67 16.71 -18.34
CA THR A 360 30.21 17.59 -19.39
C THR A 360 30.47 18.97 -18.85
N SER A 361 29.55 19.57 -18.11
CA SER A 361 29.71 20.89 -17.47
C SER A 361 30.94 20.94 -16.56
N TRP A 362 31.07 19.97 -15.64
CA TRP A 362 32.18 19.94 -14.71
C TRP A 362 33.53 19.67 -15.38
N SER A 363 33.59 18.79 -16.38
CA SER A 363 34.80 18.51 -17.16
C SER A 363 35.27 19.76 -17.92
N LEU A 364 34.36 20.48 -18.60
CA LEU A 364 34.67 21.72 -19.27
C LEU A 364 35.11 22.83 -18.27
N ARG A 365 34.53 22.85 -17.09
CA ARG A 365 34.90 23.81 -16.01
C ARG A 365 36.29 23.55 -15.52
N ALA A 366 36.69 22.31 -15.29
CA ALA A 366 38.04 21.95 -14.92
C ALA A 366 39.07 22.30 -16.00
N GLU A 367 38.77 21.99 -17.28
CA GLU A 367 39.60 22.34 -18.42
C GLU A 367 39.77 23.86 -18.56
N GLY A 368 38.63 24.61 -18.52
CA GLY A 368 38.62 26.06 -18.67
C GLY A 368 39.42 26.79 -17.55
N LEU A 369 39.33 26.30 -16.32
CA LEU A 369 40.10 26.81 -15.18
C LEU A 369 41.60 26.60 -15.33
N ARG A 370 42.04 25.40 -15.77
CA ARG A 370 43.46 25.10 -16.00
C ARG A 370 44.02 25.87 -17.18
N ALA A 371 43.27 25.98 -18.27
CA ALA A 371 43.71 26.66 -19.47
C ALA A 371 43.56 28.20 -19.42
N GLY A 372 42.85 28.74 -18.42
CA GLY A 372 42.50 30.14 -18.36
C GLY A 372 41.63 30.62 -19.53
N ARG A 373 40.75 29.74 -20.07
CA ARG A 373 39.93 29.99 -21.29
C ARG A 373 38.49 30.36 -20.97
N PRO A 374 38.09 31.64 -21.06
CA PRO A 374 36.71 32.05 -20.77
C PRO A 374 35.64 31.36 -21.64
N GLN A 375 35.99 31.10 -22.89
CA GLN A 375 35.03 30.41 -23.82
C GLN A 375 34.70 28.98 -23.37
N THR A 376 35.69 28.28 -22.81
CA THR A 376 35.45 26.91 -22.28
C THR A 376 34.56 26.98 -21.04
N LEU A 377 34.73 28.00 -20.18
CA LEU A 377 33.82 28.21 -19.03
C LEU A 377 32.41 28.56 -19.45
N GLN A 378 32.21 29.37 -20.49
CA GLN A 378 30.87 29.64 -21.05
C GLN A 378 30.20 28.37 -21.59
N ARG A 379 30.97 27.46 -22.21
CA ARG A 379 30.46 26.16 -22.64
C ARG A 379 30.09 25.26 -21.45
N ALA A 380 30.84 25.33 -20.36
CA ALA A 380 30.49 24.64 -19.12
C ALA A 380 29.17 25.15 -18.55
N ASP A 381 28.94 26.46 -18.54
CA ASP A 381 27.68 27.05 -18.06
C ASP A 381 26.50 26.68 -18.97
N ALA A 382 26.69 26.64 -20.29
CA ALA A 382 25.67 26.18 -21.23
C ALA A 382 25.28 24.70 -20.97
N ALA A 383 26.24 23.81 -20.71
CA ALA A 383 26.00 22.42 -20.38
C ALA A 383 25.28 22.28 -19.01
N GLU A 384 25.56 23.17 -18.05
CA GLU A 384 24.81 23.22 -16.79
C GLU A 384 23.34 23.61 -16.98
N GLN A 385 23.05 24.56 -17.86
CA GLN A 385 21.67 24.93 -18.17
C GLN A 385 20.90 23.79 -18.82
N LEU A 386 21.55 23.03 -19.71
CA LEU A 386 20.94 21.82 -20.30
C LEU A 386 20.62 20.77 -19.21
N ALA A 387 21.53 20.56 -18.26
CA ALA A 387 21.28 19.67 -17.15
C ALA A 387 20.07 20.14 -16.30
N LYS A 388 20.02 21.43 -15.93
CA LYS A 388 18.88 21.97 -15.18
C LYS A 388 17.55 21.82 -15.91
N ALA A 389 17.53 21.99 -17.22
CA ALA A 389 16.32 21.75 -18.03
C ALA A 389 15.88 20.28 -18.02
N ALA A 390 16.83 19.33 -18.10
CA ALA A 390 16.56 17.91 -17.99
C ALA A 390 15.96 17.53 -16.62
N LEU A 391 16.50 18.11 -15.54
CA LEU A 391 16.01 17.87 -14.18
C LEU A 391 14.60 18.47 -13.97
N ALA A 392 14.33 19.67 -14.44
CA ALA A 392 13.01 20.30 -14.34
C ALA A 392 11.93 19.43 -15.00
N SER A 393 12.22 18.89 -16.19
CA SER A 393 11.29 17.97 -16.87
C SER A 393 11.12 16.64 -16.12
N ALA A 394 12.13 16.17 -15.35
CA ALA A 394 12.00 14.96 -14.56
C ALA A 394 11.09 15.14 -13.32
N VAL A 395 11.12 16.33 -12.70
CA VAL A 395 10.28 16.66 -11.54
C VAL A 395 8.80 16.76 -11.92
N GLU A 396 8.45 17.25 -13.11
CA GLU A 396 7.07 17.26 -13.60
C GLU A 396 6.48 15.84 -13.72
N TYR A 397 7.29 14.84 -14.10
CA TYR A 397 6.87 13.43 -14.16
C TYR A 397 6.66 12.76 -12.80
N THR A 398 7.24 13.31 -11.71
CA THR A 398 7.06 12.78 -10.36
C THR A 398 5.80 13.29 -9.66
N GLN A 399 5.15 14.33 -10.20
CA GLN A 399 3.94 14.94 -9.63
C GLN A 399 2.64 14.47 -10.32
N GLN A 400 2.74 13.72 -11.41
CA GLN A 400 1.62 13.04 -12.09
C GLN A 400 1.53 11.57 -11.62
#